data_8df11ff045fc522da885ade9606c060a
#
_entry.id   8df11ff045fc522da885ade9606c060a
#
_cell.length_a   1.000
_cell.length_b   1.000
_cell.length_c   1.000
_cell.angle_alpha   90.00
_cell.angle_beta   90.00
_cell.angle_gamma   90.00
#
_symmetry.space_group_name_H-M   'P 1'
#
loop_
_entity.id
_entity.type
_entity.pdbx_description
1 polymer ?
#
loop_
_entity_poly.entity_id
_entity_poly.type
_entity_poly.pdbx_seq_one_letter_code
_entity_poly.pdbx_strand_id
1 'polypeptide(L)'
;MNEQEQQIRIAIVDDHEMFRAGVIATLQPHFDIVGQAADVEGSVAMIAQTKPDVVLLDVHVPGGEGGGGAEILVKSRAYSPNTVFLALSVSDSPQDVGSVIRA
;
A
#
# COMPACT_ATOMS: atom_id res chain seq x y z
N MET A 1 17.59 -9.19 -21.86
CA MET A 1 16.66 -8.73 -21.04
C MET A 1 17.09 -8.62 -19.64
N ASN A 2 16.62 -7.74 -18.98
CA ASN A 2 17.08 -7.45 -17.72
C ASN A 2 16.02 -7.72 -16.75
N GLU A 3 16.28 -8.55 -15.84
CA GLU A 3 15.28 -8.86 -14.88
C GLU A 3 14.89 -7.71 -14.05
N GLN A 4 15.74 -6.72 -13.93
CA GLN A 4 15.36 -5.56 -13.17
C GLN A 4 14.21 -4.83 -13.78
N GLU A 5 14.03 -4.96 -15.06
CA GLU A 5 12.91 -4.33 -15.69
C GLU A 5 11.61 -4.99 -15.34
N GLN A 6 11.70 -6.19 -14.78
CA GLN A 6 10.53 -6.93 -14.39
C GLN A 6 10.21 -6.77 -12.92
N GLN A 7 10.93 -5.94 -12.20
CA GLN A 7 10.66 -5.79 -10.78
C GLN A 7 9.29 -5.23 -10.56
N ILE A 8 8.59 -5.83 -9.61
CA ILE A 8 7.26 -5.37 -9.24
C ILE A 8 7.41 -4.04 -8.52
N ARG A 9 6.58 -3.08 -8.90
CA ARG A 9 6.59 -1.74 -8.34
C ARG A 9 5.57 -1.71 -7.21
N ILE A 10 6.03 -1.40 -6.01
CA ILE A 10 5.20 -1.48 -4.81
C ILE A 10 5.15 -0.13 -4.14
N ALA A 11 3.97 0.25 -3.66
CA ALA A 11 3.78 1.38 -2.79
C ALA A 11 3.24 0.90 -1.45
N ILE A 12 3.54 1.62 -0.40
CA ILE A 12 3.16 1.24 0.95
C ILE A 12 2.40 2.38 1.61
N VAL A 13 1.24 2.06 2.18
CA VAL A 13 0.41 3.03 2.87
C VAL A 13 0.19 2.56 4.30
N ASP A 14 0.69 3.33 5.26
CA ASP A 14 0.57 3.01 6.67
C ASP A 14 0.90 4.26 7.45
N ASP A 15 0.09 4.59 8.46
CA ASP A 15 0.33 5.79 9.24
C ASP A 15 1.34 5.58 10.37
N HIS A 16 1.82 4.34 10.56
CA HIS A 16 2.85 4.05 11.56
C HIS A 16 4.21 4.13 10.90
N GLU A 17 4.92 5.20 11.14
CA GLU A 17 6.15 5.49 10.42
C GLU A 17 7.20 4.40 10.58
N MET A 18 7.37 3.90 11.80
CA MET A 18 8.39 2.89 12.03
C MET A 18 8.04 1.57 11.38
N PHE A 19 6.77 1.19 11.43
CA PHE A 19 6.36 -0.03 10.77
C PHE A 19 6.53 0.09 9.26
N ARG A 20 6.12 1.22 8.71
CA ARG A 20 6.26 1.47 7.26
C ARG A 20 7.71 1.41 6.85
N ALA A 21 8.60 2.02 7.62
CA ALA A 21 10.03 2.00 7.32
C ALA A 21 10.58 0.58 7.35
N GLY A 22 10.13 -0.23 8.30
CA GLY A 22 10.57 -1.61 8.38
C GLY A 22 10.12 -2.45 7.20
N VAL A 23 8.88 -2.25 6.77
CA VAL A 23 8.36 -2.96 5.61
C VAL A 23 9.16 -2.58 4.36
N ILE A 24 9.42 -1.29 4.19
CA ILE A 24 10.18 -0.82 3.04
C ILE A 24 11.58 -1.43 3.05
N ALA A 25 12.25 -1.40 4.20
CA ALA A 25 13.60 -1.95 4.30
C ALA A 25 13.63 -3.43 3.96
N THR A 26 12.60 -4.16 4.36
CA THR A 26 12.52 -5.59 4.09
C THR A 26 12.30 -5.87 2.61
N LEU A 27 11.46 -5.07 1.97
CA LEU A 27 11.07 -5.35 0.59
C LEU A 27 12.00 -4.73 -0.44
N GLN A 28 12.68 -3.66 -0.08
CA GLN A 28 13.47 -2.89 -1.04
C GLN A 28 14.51 -3.70 -1.81
N PRO A 29 15.17 -4.68 -1.20
CA PRO A 29 16.12 -5.50 -1.97
C PRO A 29 15.48 -6.35 -3.06
N HIS A 30 14.17 -6.60 -2.96
CA HIS A 30 13.50 -7.54 -3.85
C HIS A 30 12.52 -6.89 -4.79
N PHE A 31 12.06 -5.67 -4.47
CA PHE A 31 11.00 -5.01 -5.23
C PHE A 31 11.38 -3.54 -5.42
N ASP A 32 10.70 -2.91 -6.34
CA ASP A 32 10.91 -1.48 -6.59
C ASP A 32 9.89 -0.70 -5.78
N ILE A 33 10.34 -0.04 -4.73
CA ILE A 33 9.46 0.75 -3.88
C ILE A 33 9.30 2.14 -4.51
N VAL A 34 8.12 2.40 -5.05
CA VAL A 34 7.90 3.60 -5.84
C VAL A 34 7.21 4.72 -5.06
N GLY A 35 6.69 4.43 -3.88
CA GLY A 35 6.06 5.49 -3.09
C GLY A 35 5.60 4.99 -1.75
N GLN A 36 5.28 5.94 -0.88
CA GLN A 36 4.71 5.65 0.42
C GLN A 36 3.84 6.82 0.84
N ALA A 37 2.90 6.55 1.71
CA ALA A 37 2.02 7.59 2.22
C ALA A 37 1.47 7.18 3.57
N ALA A 38 0.95 8.16 4.31
CA ALA A 38 0.49 7.95 5.68
C ALA A 38 -0.95 8.36 5.90
N ASP A 39 -1.62 8.89 4.89
CA ASP A 39 -3.02 9.29 5.03
C ASP A 39 -3.74 9.09 3.71
N VAL A 40 -5.07 9.29 3.73
CA VAL A 40 -5.88 9.02 2.56
C VAL A 40 -5.53 9.94 1.41
N GLU A 41 -5.46 11.23 1.65
CA GLU A 41 -5.21 12.18 0.57
C GLU A 41 -3.85 11.97 -0.06
N GLY A 42 -2.82 11.80 0.77
CA GLY A 42 -1.48 11.56 0.27
C GLY A 42 -1.39 10.26 -0.49
N SER A 43 -2.13 9.25 -0.04
CA SER A 43 -2.12 7.95 -0.70
C SER A 43 -2.74 8.03 -2.08
N VAL A 44 -3.89 8.67 -2.21
CA VAL A 44 -4.56 8.77 -3.51
C VAL A 44 -3.68 9.53 -4.49
N ALA A 45 -3.09 10.64 -4.04
CA ALA A 45 -2.21 11.42 -4.91
C ALA A 45 -0.97 10.62 -5.32
N MET A 46 -0.38 9.91 -4.38
CA MET A 46 0.82 9.12 -4.65
C MET A 46 0.51 7.99 -5.64
N ILE A 47 -0.62 7.30 -5.45
CA ILE A 47 -1.01 6.20 -6.33
C ILE A 47 -1.30 6.73 -7.73
N ALA A 48 -1.99 7.86 -7.83
CA ALA A 48 -2.29 8.44 -9.14
C ALA A 48 -1.00 8.80 -9.88
N GLN A 49 0.01 9.25 -9.15
CA GLN A 49 1.24 9.67 -9.77
C GLN A 49 2.14 8.50 -10.13
N THR A 50 2.24 7.49 -9.29
CA THR A 50 3.18 6.40 -9.51
C THR A 50 2.57 5.20 -10.22
N LYS A 51 1.27 5.01 -10.09
CA LYS A 51 0.56 3.87 -10.69
C LYS A 51 1.29 2.57 -10.41
N PRO A 52 1.41 2.19 -9.13
CA PRO A 52 2.19 1.01 -8.77
C PRO A 52 1.49 -0.28 -9.20
N ASP A 53 2.24 -1.35 -9.25
CA ASP A 53 1.66 -2.67 -9.51
C ASP A 53 0.89 -3.15 -8.29
N VAL A 54 1.43 -2.93 -7.10
CA VAL A 54 0.84 -3.40 -5.86
C VAL A 54 0.91 -2.29 -4.83
N VAL A 55 -0.16 -2.11 -4.08
CA VAL A 55 -0.18 -1.23 -2.91
C VAL A 55 -0.43 -2.08 -1.68
N LEU A 56 0.50 -2.01 -0.72
CA LEU A 56 0.31 -2.62 0.58
C LEU A 56 -0.36 -1.57 1.45
N LEU A 57 -1.54 -1.88 1.94
CA LEU A 57 -2.46 -0.85 2.42
C LEU A 57 -2.96 -1.19 3.81
N ASP A 58 -2.65 -0.32 4.77
CA ASP A 58 -3.23 -0.42 6.10
C ASP A 58 -4.69 -0.02 6.01
N VAL A 59 -5.56 -0.80 6.64
CA VAL A 59 -6.99 -0.53 6.59
C VAL A 59 -7.39 0.66 7.45
N HIS A 60 -6.57 1.03 8.42
CA HIS A 60 -6.89 2.11 9.37
C HIS A 60 -6.03 3.33 9.13
N VAL A 61 -6.18 3.95 7.99
CA VAL A 61 -5.39 5.13 7.63
C VAL A 61 -6.24 6.37 7.86
N PRO A 62 -5.69 7.42 8.47
CA PRO A 62 -6.47 8.63 8.74
C PRO A 62 -6.66 9.48 7.49
N GLY A 63 -7.58 10.41 7.60
CA GLY A 63 -7.81 11.39 6.54
C GLY A 63 -9.02 11.09 5.71
N GLY A 64 -9.18 11.86 4.67
CA GLY A 64 -10.31 11.72 3.76
C GLY A 64 -11.63 11.86 4.50
N GLU A 65 -12.54 11.00 4.19
CA GLU A 65 -13.87 11.00 4.80
C GLU A 65 -13.99 9.94 5.88
N GLY A 66 -12.86 9.41 6.33
CA GLY A 66 -12.86 8.43 7.40
C GLY A 66 -12.97 6.99 6.95
N GLY A 67 -12.92 6.74 5.67
CA GLY A 67 -13.05 5.39 5.14
C GLY A 67 -11.77 4.55 5.14
N GLY A 68 -10.64 5.14 5.51
CA GLY A 68 -9.40 4.41 5.62
C GLY A 68 -8.95 3.78 4.33
N GLY A 69 -8.46 2.55 4.43
CA GLY A 69 -7.94 1.85 3.27
C GLY A 69 -8.99 1.61 2.19
N ALA A 70 -10.23 1.37 2.59
CA ALA A 70 -11.30 1.16 1.61
C ALA A 70 -11.54 2.42 0.79
N GLU A 71 -11.45 3.58 1.43
CA GLU A 71 -11.62 4.83 0.72
C GLU A 71 -10.50 5.04 -0.28
N ILE A 72 -9.27 4.73 0.11
CA ILE A 72 -8.13 4.83 -0.80
C ILE A 72 -8.34 3.94 -2.01
N LEU A 73 -8.76 2.71 -1.80
CA LEU A 73 -8.96 1.77 -2.88
C LEU A 73 -10.01 2.29 -3.86
N VAL A 74 -11.15 2.75 -3.36
CA VAL A 74 -12.22 3.22 -4.20
C VAL A 74 -11.79 4.44 -5.01
N LYS A 75 -11.15 5.41 -4.35
CA LYS A 75 -10.76 6.64 -5.02
C LYS A 75 -9.62 6.43 -6.00
N SER A 76 -8.73 5.49 -5.71
CA SER A 76 -7.57 5.28 -6.56
C SER A 76 -7.84 4.41 -7.77
N ARG A 77 -8.91 3.64 -7.74
CA ARG A 77 -9.17 2.69 -8.82
C ARG A 77 -9.33 3.39 -10.16
N ALA A 78 -9.91 4.60 -10.15
CA ALA A 78 -10.09 5.35 -11.38
C ALA A 78 -8.76 5.81 -12.00
N TYR A 79 -7.78 6.07 -11.14
CA TYR A 79 -6.49 6.58 -11.60
C TYR A 79 -5.49 5.47 -11.90
N SER A 80 -5.67 4.32 -11.28
CA SER A 80 -4.71 3.22 -11.41
C SER A 80 -5.46 1.90 -11.43
N PRO A 81 -6.19 1.63 -12.50
CA PRO A 81 -7.11 0.49 -12.54
C PRO A 81 -6.41 -0.86 -12.51
N ASN A 82 -5.14 -0.92 -12.82
CA ASN A 82 -4.42 -2.19 -12.83
C ASN A 82 -3.67 -2.46 -11.54
N THR A 83 -3.72 -1.55 -10.59
CA THR A 83 -3.03 -1.74 -9.31
C THR A 83 -3.77 -2.77 -8.46
N VAL A 84 -3.02 -3.69 -7.88
CA VAL A 84 -3.54 -4.68 -6.94
C VAL A 84 -3.35 -4.12 -5.53
N PHE A 85 -4.39 -4.18 -4.72
CA PHE A 85 -4.33 -3.68 -3.35
C PHE A 85 -4.34 -4.87 -2.41
N LEU A 86 -3.34 -4.94 -1.53
CA LEU A 86 -3.26 -5.99 -0.51
C LEU A 86 -3.36 -5.32 0.85
N ALA A 87 -4.34 -5.73 1.63
CA ALA A 87 -4.55 -5.14 2.94
C ALA A 87 -3.53 -5.67 3.93
N LEU A 88 -2.98 -4.76 4.72
CA LEU A 88 -2.12 -5.11 5.83
C LEU A 88 -2.90 -4.89 7.11
N SER A 89 -2.69 -5.77 8.07
CA SER A 89 -3.31 -5.61 9.37
C SER A 89 -2.25 -5.86 10.42
N VAL A 90 -2.04 -4.88 11.28
CA VAL A 90 -1.13 -5.04 12.39
C VAL A 90 -1.99 -5.35 13.60
N SER A 91 -1.92 -6.57 14.08
CA SER A 91 -2.79 -7.02 15.14
C SER A 91 -2.05 -8.03 15.99
N ASP A 92 -2.35 -8.04 17.29
CA ASP A 92 -1.82 -9.06 18.16
C ASP A 92 -2.61 -10.36 18.08
N SER A 93 -3.70 -10.37 17.36
CA SER A 93 -4.54 -11.54 17.30
C SER A 93 -4.12 -12.43 16.12
N PRO A 94 -3.81 -13.69 16.35
CA PRO A 94 -3.44 -14.55 15.24
C PRO A 94 -4.53 -14.71 14.20
N GLN A 95 -5.77 -14.60 14.60
CA GLN A 95 -6.85 -14.70 13.64
C GLN A 95 -6.83 -13.53 12.67
N ASP A 96 -6.53 -12.34 13.18
CA ASP A 96 -6.49 -11.16 12.32
C ASP A 96 -5.33 -11.24 11.35
N VAL A 97 -4.22 -11.79 11.79
CA VAL A 97 -3.08 -11.94 10.92
C VAL A 97 -3.43 -12.82 9.73
N GLY A 98 -4.18 -13.87 9.98
CA GLY A 98 -4.53 -14.77 8.90
C GLY A 98 -5.53 -14.19 7.93
N SER A 99 -6.23 -13.15 8.30
CA SER A 99 -7.27 -12.61 7.43
C SER A 99 -6.80 -11.50 6.53
N VAL A 100 -5.58 -11.21 6.54
CA VAL A 100 -5.02 -10.14 5.92
C VAL A 100 -5.07 -10.10 4.53
N ILE A 101 -5.20 -10.10 3.69
CA ILE A 101 -4.70 -10.16 2.60
C ILE A 101 -5.38 -10.06 1.40
N ARG A 102 -6.54 -10.06 1.19
CA ARG A 102 -7.10 -9.99 -0.06
C ARG A 102 -7.84 -8.80 -0.21
N ALA A 103 -7.74 -8.10 -1.20
CA ALA A 103 -8.50 -6.90 -1.41
C ALA A 103 -9.08 -6.82 -2.81
#